data_aa12050630f2d611acd7735c76fcb971
#
_entry.id   aa12050630f2d611acd7735c76fcb971
#
_cell.length_a   1.000
_cell.length_b   1.000
_cell.length_c   1.000
_cell.angle_alpha   90.00
_cell.angle_beta   90.00
_cell.angle_gamma   90.00
#
_symmetry.space_group_name_H-M   'P 1'
#
loop_
_entity.id
_entity.type
_entity.pdbx_description
1 polymer ?
#
loop_
_entity_poly.entity_id
_entity_poly.type
_entity_poly.pdbx_seq_one_letter_code
_entity_poly.pdbx_strand_id
1 'polypeptide(L)'
;MKVCDIPYQRCDIQDVKKAYELCIESIKNAKSADDVLAARKELLSVTEELNTESALSYMRWSCNTKDEFYKGEKEYYEQNAPLLSGVQIAYMQAMLSTPFRAEVEKRLPVTVY
;
A
#
# COMPACT_ATOMS: atom_id res chain seq x y z
N MET A 1 18.25 -8.68 15.93
CA MET A 1 17.99 -7.23 15.88
C MET A 1 16.70 -6.92 16.63
N LYS A 2 16.75 -5.98 17.53
CA LYS A 2 15.56 -5.54 18.25
C LYS A 2 14.77 -4.55 17.39
N VAL A 3 13.45 -4.45 17.62
CA VAL A 3 12.59 -3.51 16.87
C VAL A 3 13.11 -2.07 16.97
N CYS A 4 13.63 -1.65 18.12
CA CYS A 4 14.17 -0.32 18.30
C CYS A 4 15.46 -0.05 17.52
N ASP A 5 16.11 -1.10 17.01
CA ASP A 5 17.35 -0.98 16.23
C ASP A 5 17.10 -0.93 14.72
N ILE A 6 15.86 -1.16 14.27
CA ILE A 6 15.50 -1.11 12.85
C ILE A 6 15.37 0.36 12.43
N PRO A 7 16.11 0.80 11.40
CA PRO A 7 15.99 2.18 10.93
C PRO A 7 14.56 2.50 10.49
N TYR A 8 14.02 3.63 10.93
CA TYR A 8 12.71 4.12 10.52
C TYR A 8 12.87 5.25 9.52
N GLN A 9 12.11 5.18 8.44
CA GLN A 9 12.01 6.25 7.46
C GLN A 9 10.54 6.47 7.16
N ARG A 10 10.06 7.72 7.28
CA ARG A 10 8.69 8.06 6.96
C ARG A 10 8.38 7.72 5.51
N CYS A 11 7.30 6.98 5.29
CA CYS A 11 6.80 6.72 3.95
C CYS A 11 5.97 7.92 3.48
N ASP A 12 6.30 8.49 2.32
CA ASP A 12 5.56 9.61 1.78
C ASP A 12 4.22 9.12 1.21
N ILE A 13 3.12 9.54 1.83
CA ILE A 13 1.77 9.11 1.43
C ILE A 13 1.43 9.59 0.02
N GLN A 14 1.95 10.74 -0.42
CA GLN A 14 1.73 11.21 -1.78
C GLN A 14 2.38 10.28 -2.81
N ASP A 15 3.55 9.72 -2.51
CA ASP A 15 4.20 8.73 -3.38
C ASP A 15 3.38 7.44 -3.45
N VAL A 16 2.80 7.00 -2.32
CA VAL A 16 1.91 5.83 -2.28
C VAL A 16 0.67 6.09 -3.13
N LYS A 17 0.06 7.25 -3.00
CA LYS A 17 -1.10 7.64 -3.81
C LYS A 17 -0.77 7.60 -5.30
N LYS A 18 0.37 8.14 -5.70
CA LYS A 18 0.82 8.10 -7.10
C LYS A 18 1.02 6.67 -7.59
N ALA A 19 1.57 5.81 -6.76
CA ALA A 19 1.76 4.39 -7.11
C ALA A 19 0.41 3.71 -7.37
N TYR A 20 -0.61 3.98 -6.55
CA TYR A 20 -1.97 3.47 -6.79
C TYR A 20 -2.53 4.00 -8.10
N GLU A 21 -2.40 5.31 -8.36
CA GLU A 21 -2.93 5.92 -9.57
C GLU A 21 -2.27 5.34 -10.83
N LEU A 22 -0.96 5.16 -10.82
CA LEU A 22 -0.21 4.54 -11.91
C LEU A 22 -0.65 3.08 -12.13
N CYS A 23 -0.83 2.34 -11.05
CA CYS A 23 -1.30 0.95 -11.12
C CYS A 23 -2.69 0.88 -11.75
N ILE A 24 -3.61 1.73 -11.31
CA ILE A 24 -4.98 1.79 -11.83
C ILE A 24 -4.96 2.08 -13.34
N GLU A 25 -4.16 3.03 -13.77
CA GLU A 25 -4.03 3.36 -15.19
C GLU A 25 -3.45 2.21 -15.98
N SER A 26 -2.42 1.54 -15.45
CA SER A 26 -1.83 0.37 -16.08
C SER A 26 -2.84 -0.78 -16.23
N ILE A 27 -3.70 -0.98 -15.24
CA ILE A 27 -4.76 -1.99 -15.29
C ILE A 27 -5.78 -1.64 -16.37
N LYS A 28 -6.18 -0.38 -16.46
CA LYS A 28 -7.14 0.08 -17.49
C LYS A 28 -6.59 -0.07 -18.91
N ASN A 29 -5.29 0.09 -19.08
CA ASN A 29 -4.61 -0.01 -20.39
C ASN A 29 -4.01 -1.40 -20.63
N ALA A 30 -4.21 -2.35 -19.74
CA ALA A 30 -3.67 -3.69 -19.86
C ALA A 30 -4.21 -4.41 -21.10
N LYS A 31 -3.36 -5.16 -21.77
CA LYS A 31 -3.70 -5.96 -22.94
C LYS A 31 -3.73 -7.46 -22.65
N SER A 32 -3.34 -7.86 -21.44
CA SER A 32 -3.31 -9.24 -20.99
C SER A 32 -3.41 -9.32 -19.48
N ALA A 33 -3.68 -10.52 -18.96
CA ALA A 33 -3.64 -10.77 -17.52
C ALA A 33 -2.23 -10.55 -16.95
N ASP A 34 -1.19 -10.85 -17.73
CA ASP A 34 0.19 -10.61 -17.31
C ASP A 34 0.45 -9.14 -17.01
N ASP A 35 -0.09 -8.23 -17.81
CA ASP A 35 0.05 -6.80 -17.59
C ASP A 35 -0.62 -6.36 -16.29
N VAL A 36 -1.79 -6.90 -15.99
CA VAL A 36 -2.52 -6.62 -14.74
C VAL A 36 -1.72 -7.11 -13.54
N LEU A 37 -1.19 -8.33 -13.61
CA LEU A 37 -0.41 -8.92 -12.53
C LEU A 37 0.91 -8.19 -12.31
N ALA A 38 1.56 -7.72 -13.38
CA ALA A 38 2.78 -6.91 -13.27
C ALA A 38 2.52 -5.59 -12.57
N ALA A 39 1.42 -4.90 -12.91
CA ALA A 39 1.03 -3.65 -12.25
C ALA A 39 0.75 -3.88 -10.76
N ARG A 40 0.06 -4.95 -10.43
CA ARG A 40 -0.23 -5.33 -9.05
C ARG A 40 1.05 -5.59 -8.26
N LYS A 41 2.00 -6.31 -8.85
CA LYS A 41 3.28 -6.64 -8.20
C LYS A 41 4.07 -5.38 -7.85
N GLU A 42 4.13 -4.41 -8.76
CA GLU A 42 4.81 -3.15 -8.50
C GLU A 42 4.13 -2.39 -7.35
N LEU A 43 2.80 -2.36 -7.32
CA LEU A 43 2.06 -1.71 -6.24
C LEU A 43 2.32 -2.39 -4.90
N LEU A 44 2.37 -3.72 -4.87
CA LEU A 44 2.60 -4.46 -3.62
C LEU A 44 3.92 -4.10 -2.96
N SER A 45 5.00 -3.87 -3.75
CA SER A 45 6.27 -3.48 -3.15
C SER A 45 6.19 -2.14 -2.44
N VAL A 46 5.41 -1.19 -2.95
CA VAL A 46 5.18 0.10 -2.31
C VAL A 46 4.31 -0.03 -1.06
N THR A 47 3.24 -0.83 -1.12
CA THR A 47 2.36 -1.03 0.03
C THR A 47 3.03 -1.81 1.14
N GLU A 48 3.92 -2.74 0.84
CA GLU A 48 4.72 -3.44 1.84
C GLU A 48 5.63 -2.48 2.60
N GLU A 49 6.28 -1.55 1.90
CA GLU A 49 7.10 -0.52 2.52
C GLU A 49 6.26 0.37 3.43
N LEU A 50 5.09 0.82 2.96
CA LEU A 50 4.16 1.61 3.76
C LEU A 50 3.77 0.87 5.04
N ASN A 51 3.38 -0.40 4.92
CA ASN A 51 2.95 -1.20 6.07
C ASN A 51 4.08 -1.38 7.08
N THR A 52 5.30 -1.60 6.61
CA THR A 52 6.47 -1.77 7.46
C THR A 52 6.77 -0.48 8.24
N GLU A 53 6.82 0.65 7.54
CA GLU A 53 7.17 1.92 8.18
C GLU A 53 6.08 2.41 9.14
N SER A 54 4.80 2.26 8.78
CA SER A 54 3.72 2.64 9.68
C SER A 54 3.67 1.75 10.92
N ALA A 55 3.92 0.46 10.77
CA ALA A 55 4.00 -0.47 11.89
C ALA A 55 5.15 -0.12 12.84
N LEU A 56 6.32 0.22 12.30
CA LEU A 56 7.46 0.64 13.11
C LEU A 56 7.16 1.90 13.91
N SER A 57 6.51 2.87 13.31
CA SER A 57 6.14 4.12 14.00
C SER A 57 5.19 3.84 15.17
N TYR A 58 4.21 2.98 14.94
CA TYR A 58 3.24 2.62 15.97
C TYR A 58 3.90 1.84 17.11
N MET A 59 4.75 0.87 16.77
CA MET A 59 5.43 0.04 17.78
C MET A 59 6.36 0.89 18.65
N ARG A 60 7.10 1.82 18.06
CA ARG A 60 7.99 2.69 18.82
C ARG A 60 7.22 3.67 19.68
N TRP A 61 6.11 4.22 19.18
CA TRP A 61 5.22 5.03 20.01
C TRP A 61 4.69 4.20 21.19
N SER A 62 4.28 2.96 20.97
CA SER A 62 3.75 2.08 22.02
C SER A 62 4.77 1.79 23.10
N CYS A 63 6.06 1.70 22.73
CA CYS A 63 7.14 1.47 23.71
C CYS A 63 7.43 2.72 24.55
N ASN A 64 7.16 3.92 24.04
CA ASN A 64 7.35 5.16 24.78
C ASN A 64 6.32 6.19 24.30
N THR A 65 5.16 6.21 24.97
CA THR A 65 4.04 7.12 24.60
C THR A 65 4.35 8.60 24.84
N LYS A 66 5.46 8.91 25.52
CA LYS A 66 5.91 10.28 25.74
C LYS A 66 6.82 10.79 24.62
N ASP A 67 7.19 9.92 23.67
CA ASP A 67 8.03 10.29 22.54
C ASP A 67 7.21 11.10 21.53
N GLU A 68 7.46 12.40 21.48
CA GLU A 68 6.71 13.32 20.60
C GLU A 68 6.97 13.03 19.11
N PHE A 69 8.18 12.56 18.77
CA PHE A 69 8.49 12.24 17.38
C PHE A 69 7.63 11.10 16.85
N TYR A 70 7.62 9.96 17.55
CA TYR A 70 6.84 8.81 17.09
C TYR A 70 5.34 8.99 17.25
N LYS A 71 4.92 9.81 18.21
CA LYS A 71 3.53 10.23 18.31
C LYS A 71 3.09 10.98 17.05
N GLY A 72 3.92 11.92 16.59
CA GLY A 72 3.65 12.66 15.36
C GLY A 72 3.66 11.76 14.13
N GLU A 73 4.59 10.79 14.04
CA GLU A 73 4.64 9.86 12.93
C GLU A 73 3.40 8.96 12.88
N LYS A 74 2.98 8.43 14.03
CA LYS A 74 1.75 7.65 14.13
C LYS A 74 0.54 8.44 13.66
N GLU A 75 0.42 9.69 14.11
CA GLU A 75 -0.68 10.58 13.72
C GLU A 75 -0.65 10.90 12.23
N TYR A 76 0.54 11.04 11.64
CA TYR A 76 0.69 11.26 10.21
C TYR A 76 0.03 10.14 9.39
N TYR A 77 0.29 8.87 9.72
CA TYR A 77 -0.35 7.76 9.02
C TYR A 77 -1.85 7.70 9.28
N GLU A 78 -2.29 7.96 10.50
CA GLU A 78 -3.72 7.99 10.85
C GLU A 78 -4.48 9.07 10.09
N GLN A 79 -3.91 10.26 10.00
CA GLN A 79 -4.55 11.39 9.31
C GLN A 79 -4.64 11.18 7.80
N ASN A 80 -3.73 10.40 7.21
CA ASN A 80 -3.71 10.12 5.79
C ASN A 80 -4.47 8.84 5.41
N ALA A 81 -4.99 8.10 6.38
CA ALA A 81 -5.73 6.86 6.12
C ALA A 81 -6.96 7.05 5.20
N PRO A 82 -7.78 8.12 5.35
CA PRO A 82 -8.92 8.32 4.44
C PRO A 82 -8.49 8.53 2.99
N LEU A 83 -7.37 9.20 2.74
CA LEU A 83 -6.84 9.39 1.39
C LEU A 83 -6.45 8.04 0.79
N LEU A 84 -5.76 7.21 1.56
CA LEU A 84 -5.37 5.87 1.12
C LEU A 84 -6.58 4.98 0.87
N SER A 85 -7.59 5.05 1.74
CA SER A 85 -8.83 4.28 1.55
C SER A 85 -9.48 4.59 0.22
N GLY A 86 -9.52 5.86 -0.18
CA GLY A 86 -10.08 6.28 -1.46
C GLY A 86 -9.37 5.65 -2.65
N VAL A 87 -8.03 5.70 -2.68
CA VAL A 87 -7.27 5.11 -3.79
C VAL A 87 -7.29 3.60 -3.77
N GLN A 88 -7.36 2.97 -2.59
CA GLN A 88 -7.51 1.52 -2.45
C GLN A 88 -8.83 1.04 -3.06
N ILE A 89 -9.92 1.75 -2.79
CA ILE A 89 -11.23 1.44 -3.37
C ILE A 89 -11.18 1.55 -4.90
N ALA A 90 -10.58 2.62 -5.41
CA ALA A 90 -10.44 2.81 -6.86
C ALA A 90 -9.61 1.68 -7.50
N TYR A 91 -8.55 1.24 -6.83
CA TYR A 91 -7.74 0.11 -7.27
C TYR A 91 -8.57 -1.18 -7.32
N MET A 92 -9.31 -1.47 -6.26
CA MET A 92 -10.17 -2.65 -6.20
C MET A 92 -11.21 -2.64 -7.32
N GLN A 93 -11.83 -1.49 -7.59
CA GLN A 93 -12.78 -1.35 -8.68
C GLN A 93 -12.13 -1.61 -10.03
N ALA A 94 -10.91 -1.14 -10.26
CA ALA A 94 -10.18 -1.40 -11.49
C ALA A 94 -9.89 -2.89 -11.66
N MET A 95 -9.48 -3.58 -10.59
CA MET A 95 -9.23 -5.02 -10.61
C MET A 95 -10.49 -5.82 -10.89
N LEU A 96 -11.62 -5.40 -10.33
CA LEU A 96 -12.91 -6.09 -10.53
C LEU A 96 -13.50 -5.83 -11.92
N SER A 97 -13.14 -4.71 -12.54
CA SER A 97 -13.70 -4.28 -13.85
C SER A 97 -12.83 -4.66 -15.04
N THR A 98 -11.62 -5.18 -14.82
CA THR A 98 -10.76 -5.56 -15.94
C THR A 98 -11.34 -6.75 -16.72
N PRO A 99 -11.25 -6.75 -18.06
CA PRO A 99 -11.68 -7.91 -18.84
C PRO A 99 -10.87 -9.17 -18.57
N PHE A 100 -9.71 -9.05 -17.92
CA PHE A 100 -8.83 -10.17 -17.57
C PHE A 100 -9.05 -10.71 -16.17
N ARG A 101 -10.11 -10.26 -15.49
CA ARG A 101 -10.40 -10.61 -14.09
C ARG A 101 -10.38 -12.12 -13.84
N ALA A 102 -11.06 -12.89 -14.68
CA ALA A 102 -11.15 -14.34 -14.50
C ALA A 102 -9.76 -15.01 -14.52
N GLU A 103 -8.91 -14.62 -15.46
CA GLU A 103 -7.56 -15.16 -15.57
C GLU A 103 -6.68 -14.72 -14.40
N VAL A 104 -6.81 -13.46 -13.97
CA VAL A 104 -6.09 -12.95 -12.81
C VAL A 104 -6.47 -13.73 -11.55
N GLU A 105 -7.75 -13.98 -11.34
CA GLU A 105 -8.23 -14.73 -10.17
C GLU A 105 -7.72 -16.17 -10.16
N LYS A 106 -7.58 -16.79 -11.33
CA LYS A 106 -7.02 -18.14 -11.43
C LYS A 106 -5.56 -18.21 -11.00
N ARG A 107 -4.80 -17.15 -11.25
CA ARG A 107 -3.36 -17.11 -10.95
C ARG A 107 -3.06 -16.71 -9.52
N LEU A 108 -4.02 -16.08 -8.83
CA LEU A 108 -3.84 -15.68 -7.43
C LEU A 108 -4.35 -16.82 -6.53
N PRO A 109 -3.54 -17.25 -5.53
CA PRO A 109 -3.93 -18.37 -4.66
C PRO A 109 -5.11 -18.03 -3.76
N VAL A 110 -5.33 -16.74 -3.49
CA VAL A 110 -6.46 -16.22 -2.70
C VAL A 110 -6.93 -14.95 -3.39
N THR A 111 -8.25 -14.69 -3.38
CA THR A 111 -8.80 -13.47 -3.96
C THR A 111 -8.46 -12.28 -3.06
N VAL A 112 -7.25 -11.73 -3.25
CA VAL A 112 -6.76 -10.58 -2.52
C VAL A 112 -6.39 -9.50 -3.53
N TYR A 113 -7.10 -8.40 -3.45
CA TYR A 113 -6.85 -7.25 -4.33
C TYR A 113 -6.09 -6.15 -3.61
#